data_2791fd0402b946771a06e61890032355
#
_entry.id   2791fd0402b946771a06e61890032355
#
_cell.length_a   1.000
_cell.length_b   1.000
_cell.length_c   1.000
_cell.angle_alpha   90.00
_cell.angle_beta   90.00
_cell.angle_gamma   90.00
#
_symmetry.space_group_name_H-M   'P 1'
#
loop_
_entity.id
_entity.type
_entity.pdbx_description
1 polymer ?
#
loop_
_entity_poly.entity_id
_entity_poly.type
_entity_poly.pdbx_seq_one_letter_code
_entity_poly.pdbx_strand_id
1 'polypeptide(L)'
;ANFNDSLIVPYQQLVPNQSGPYSFNQIWTQKYGTKGSTAVHPFMQSMYLRNINYKKFGFSYLYTLDSKIPLKHTDRIDRSPYVSDSEAYQSVVDLLDKQKDSNDSQFLQLVTMQNHMPYGDFYDNNEFVDADISEGLSESEKYNIDTYTKGINWTDQETADFLNQLDQMDKPITVIFYGDHLPGIYATADENKNNKTVLHETDYFIWSNSTSVSHGAKVDPSTTAYTSSNYFMPLAAEHMNAKVSPYLA
;
A
#
# COMPACT_ATOMS: atom_id res chain seq x y z
N ALA A 1 3.57 -1.21 -12.68
CA ALA A 1 3.06 -1.04 -14.03
C ALA A 1 4.17 -0.53 -14.93
N ASN A 2 4.43 -1.23 -16.05
CA ASN A 2 5.47 -0.84 -17.00
C ASN A 2 4.98 0.35 -17.83
N PHE A 3 5.26 1.54 -17.37
CA PHE A 3 4.96 2.77 -18.11
C PHE A 3 6.22 3.31 -18.79
N ASN A 4 5.99 4.05 -19.88
CA ASN A 4 7.06 4.67 -20.62
C ASN A 4 7.60 5.88 -19.86
N ASP A 5 8.91 6.01 -19.75
CA ASP A 5 9.64 7.12 -19.08
C ASP A 5 9.32 8.51 -19.65
N SER A 6 8.71 8.57 -20.83
CA SER A 6 8.27 9.84 -21.42
C SER A 6 7.05 10.49 -20.76
N LEU A 7 6.36 9.76 -19.88
CA LEU A 7 5.18 10.24 -19.18
C LEU A 7 5.56 10.71 -17.77
N ILE A 8 5.22 11.94 -17.41
CA ILE A 8 5.51 12.52 -16.08
C ILE A 8 4.71 11.80 -14.99
N VAL A 9 3.41 11.56 -15.25
CA VAL A 9 2.51 10.84 -14.33
C VAL A 9 1.69 9.82 -15.13
N PRO A 10 2.28 8.65 -15.45
CA PRO A 10 1.62 7.64 -16.30
C PRO A 10 0.25 7.22 -15.79
N TYR A 11 0.11 7.12 -14.48
CA TYR A 11 -1.15 6.74 -13.83
C TYR A 11 -2.30 7.71 -14.13
N GLN A 12 -2.03 9.00 -14.25
CA GLN A 12 -3.03 10.02 -14.58
C GLN A 12 -3.14 10.29 -16.07
N GLN A 13 -2.06 10.12 -16.82
CA GLN A 13 -2.00 10.47 -18.24
C GLN A 13 -2.39 9.31 -19.15
N LEU A 14 -1.99 8.09 -18.80
CA LEU A 14 -2.20 6.91 -19.65
C LEU A 14 -3.44 6.12 -19.26
N VAL A 15 -3.59 5.76 -17.99
CA VAL A 15 -4.65 4.85 -17.53
C VAL A 15 -6.07 5.35 -17.87
N PRO A 16 -6.43 6.62 -17.66
CA PRO A 16 -7.76 7.13 -18.00
C PRO A 16 -8.11 7.02 -19.49
N ASN A 17 -7.08 7.03 -20.34
CA ASN A 17 -7.23 7.01 -21.80
C ASN A 17 -7.22 5.60 -22.39
N GLN A 18 -6.95 4.57 -21.60
CA GLN A 18 -7.01 3.17 -22.05
C GLN A 18 -8.43 2.63 -21.91
N SER A 19 -8.86 1.80 -22.86
CA SER A 19 -10.17 1.13 -22.79
C SER A 19 -10.25 0.11 -21.66
N GLY A 20 -9.16 -0.61 -21.39
CA GLY A 20 -9.04 -1.60 -20.33
C GLY A 20 -7.57 -1.91 -20.04
N PRO A 21 -6.93 -1.15 -19.12
CA PRO A 21 -5.57 -1.43 -18.75
C PRO A 21 -5.51 -2.79 -18.04
N TYR A 22 -4.55 -3.62 -18.44
CA TYR A 22 -4.35 -4.92 -17.82
C TYR A 22 -4.01 -4.79 -16.33
N SER A 23 -4.70 -5.55 -15.48
CA SER A 23 -4.46 -5.59 -14.05
C SER A 23 -4.72 -6.98 -13.48
N PHE A 24 -4.06 -7.31 -12.38
CA PHE A 24 -4.31 -8.56 -11.65
C PHE A 24 -5.76 -8.65 -11.17
N ASN A 25 -6.36 -7.53 -10.78
CA ASN A 25 -7.74 -7.47 -10.36
C ASN A 25 -8.73 -7.93 -11.44
N GLN A 26 -8.46 -7.67 -12.72
CA GLN A 26 -9.29 -8.18 -13.81
C GLN A 26 -9.22 -9.72 -13.92
N ILE A 27 -8.04 -10.30 -13.72
CA ILE A 27 -7.87 -11.77 -13.67
C ILE A 27 -8.65 -12.34 -12.48
N TRP A 28 -8.53 -11.69 -11.32
CA TRP A 28 -9.25 -12.07 -10.12
C TRP A 28 -10.77 -12.05 -10.35
N THR A 29 -11.29 -10.94 -10.89
CA THR A 29 -12.72 -10.77 -11.18
C THR A 29 -13.21 -11.79 -12.21
N GLN A 30 -12.42 -12.12 -13.21
CA GLN A 30 -12.75 -13.16 -14.19
C GLN A 30 -12.88 -14.54 -13.54
N LYS A 31 -12.04 -14.85 -12.56
CA LYS A 31 -12.01 -16.16 -11.89
C LYS A 31 -13.08 -16.28 -10.79
N TYR A 32 -13.30 -15.21 -10.01
CA TYR A 32 -14.11 -15.25 -8.79
C TYR A 32 -15.36 -14.37 -8.85
N GLY A 33 -15.59 -13.65 -9.95
CA GLY A 33 -16.74 -12.77 -10.13
C GLY A 33 -16.52 -11.34 -9.60
N THR A 34 -17.50 -10.48 -9.86
CA THR A 34 -17.40 -9.04 -9.61
C THR A 34 -17.49 -8.64 -8.13
N LYS A 35 -17.86 -9.54 -7.23
CA LYS A 35 -17.98 -9.23 -5.78
C LYS A 35 -16.67 -9.38 -5.02
N GLY A 36 -15.64 -9.95 -5.63
CA GLY A 36 -14.42 -10.37 -4.98
C GLY A 36 -13.29 -9.33 -4.94
N SER A 37 -13.50 -8.09 -5.41
CA SER A 37 -12.42 -7.10 -5.45
C SER A 37 -12.85 -5.74 -4.90
N THR A 38 -12.09 -5.25 -3.93
CA THR A 38 -12.37 -4.00 -3.22
C THR A 38 -11.09 -3.19 -3.05
N ALA A 39 -11.19 -1.89 -3.27
CA ALA A 39 -10.13 -0.95 -2.93
C ALA A 39 -10.57 -0.05 -1.77
N VAL A 40 -9.63 0.25 -0.89
CA VAL A 40 -9.79 1.17 0.24
C VAL A 40 -8.73 2.25 0.13
N HIS A 41 -9.17 3.51 0.20
CA HIS A 41 -8.27 4.65 0.21
C HIS A 41 -8.83 5.73 1.13
N PRO A 42 -8.25 5.94 2.33
CA PRO A 42 -8.76 6.87 3.34
C PRO A 42 -8.44 8.34 2.99
N PHE A 43 -8.80 8.73 1.78
CA PHE A 43 -8.69 10.09 1.25
C PHE A 43 -9.78 10.35 0.20
N MET A 44 -9.68 11.48 -0.53
CA MET A 44 -10.63 11.84 -1.58
C MET A 44 -10.48 10.96 -2.82
N GLN A 45 -11.57 10.43 -3.36
CA GLN A 45 -11.55 9.53 -4.53
C GLN A 45 -11.01 10.19 -5.81
N SER A 46 -11.07 11.52 -5.90
CA SER A 46 -10.55 12.27 -7.05
C SER A 46 -9.02 12.35 -7.07
N MET A 47 -8.36 12.13 -5.92
CA MET A 47 -6.90 12.16 -5.84
C MET A 47 -6.30 11.11 -6.78
N TYR A 48 -5.36 11.53 -7.61
CA TYR A 48 -4.77 10.72 -8.68
C TYR A 48 -5.79 10.03 -9.61
N LEU A 49 -6.99 10.63 -9.76
CA LEU A 49 -8.08 10.07 -10.57
C LEU A 49 -8.47 8.63 -10.18
N ARG A 50 -8.38 8.28 -8.88
CA ARG A 50 -8.67 6.92 -8.40
C ARG A 50 -10.09 6.48 -8.75
N ASN A 51 -11.06 7.36 -8.65
CA ASN A 51 -12.45 7.09 -9.03
C ASN A 51 -12.63 6.66 -10.51
N ILE A 52 -11.71 7.06 -11.39
CA ILE A 52 -11.68 6.66 -12.81
C ILE A 52 -10.82 5.41 -12.97
N ASN A 53 -9.58 5.47 -12.45
CA ASN A 53 -8.56 4.45 -12.68
C ASN A 53 -8.95 3.09 -12.07
N TYR A 54 -9.50 3.08 -10.85
CA TYR A 54 -9.91 1.83 -10.20
C TYR A 54 -11.05 1.12 -10.93
N LYS A 55 -11.97 1.87 -11.53
CA LYS A 55 -13.00 1.29 -12.42
C LYS A 55 -12.37 0.64 -13.65
N LYS A 56 -11.36 1.30 -14.25
CA LYS A 56 -10.66 0.77 -15.41
C LYS A 56 -9.82 -0.46 -15.08
N PHE A 57 -9.26 -0.53 -13.86
CA PHE A 57 -8.60 -1.71 -13.34
C PHE A 57 -9.56 -2.85 -12.97
N GLY A 58 -10.86 -2.61 -13.00
CA GLY A 58 -11.88 -3.64 -12.75
C GLY A 58 -12.23 -3.85 -11.29
N PHE A 59 -11.94 -2.91 -10.38
CA PHE A 59 -12.41 -2.99 -9.01
C PHE A 59 -13.92 -2.86 -8.94
N SER A 60 -14.55 -3.75 -8.15
CA SER A 60 -15.99 -3.75 -7.94
C SER A 60 -16.43 -2.65 -6.97
N TYR A 61 -15.59 -2.38 -5.97
CA TYR A 61 -15.87 -1.37 -4.95
C TYR A 61 -14.63 -0.51 -4.69
N LEU A 62 -14.86 0.77 -4.44
CA LEU A 62 -13.88 1.73 -3.97
C LEU A 62 -14.48 2.48 -2.78
N TYR A 63 -13.88 2.29 -1.60
CA TYR A 63 -14.23 2.99 -0.36
C TYR A 63 -13.22 4.11 -0.11
N THR A 64 -13.74 5.32 0.03
CA THR A 64 -12.99 6.56 0.29
C THR A 64 -13.74 7.42 1.29
N LEU A 65 -13.19 8.57 1.69
CA LEU A 65 -13.87 9.53 2.57
C LEU A 65 -15.14 10.13 1.92
N ASP A 66 -15.16 10.23 0.60
CA ASP A 66 -16.22 10.89 -0.19
C ASP A 66 -16.90 9.95 -1.21
N SER A 67 -16.70 8.64 -1.10
CA SER A 67 -17.41 7.67 -1.94
C SER A 67 -18.88 7.55 -1.53
N LYS A 68 -19.72 6.97 -2.41
CA LYS A 68 -21.15 6.77 -2.16
C LYS A 68 -21.43 6.05 -0.81
N ILE A 69 -20.57 5.11 -0.46
CA ILE A 69 -20.53 4.47 0.87
C ILE A 69 -19.19 4.86 1.46
N PRO A 70 -19.13 5.92 2.29
CA PRO A 70 -17.86 6.41 2.83
C PRO A 70 -17.29 5.44 3.86
N LEU A 71 -15.99 5.57 4.12
CA LEU A 71 -15.31 4.89 5.21
C LEU A 71 -15.90 5.32 6.55
N LYS A 72 -15.93 4.40 7.51
CA LYS A 72 -16.40 4.65 8.88
C LYS A 72 -15.25 5.00 9.81
N HIS A 73 -14.10 4.38 9.60
CA HIS A 73 -12.90 4.54 10.37
C HIS A 73 -12.10 5.69 9.76
N THR A 74 -12.06 6.82 10.41
CA THR A 74 -11.53 8.09 9.85
C THR A 74 -10.77 8.93 10.85
N ASP A 75 -10.50 8.41 12.06
CA ASP A 75 -9.79 9.13 13.08
C ASP A 75 -8.32 9.37 12.65
N ARG A 76 -7.76 10.43 13.21
CA ARG A 76 -6.43 10.93 12.89
C ARG A 76 -5.59 10.96 14.15
N ILE A 77 -4.28 10.89 13.99
CA ILE A 77 -3.37 11.07 15.11
C ILE A 77 -3.13 12.57 15.32
N ASP A 78 -3.45 13.06 16.50
CA ASP A 78 -3.26 14.45 16.92
C ASP A 78 -3.73 15.48 15.88
N ARG A 79 -2.82 16.27 15.31
CA ARG A 79 -3.08 17.29 14.29
C ARG A 79 -2.84 16.82 12.85
N SER A 80 -2.57 15.54 12.64
CA SER A 80 -2.35 15.02 11.28
C SER A 80 -3.56 15.31 10.38
N PRO A 81 -3.35 15.78 9.15
CA PRO A 81 -4.45 15.94 8.19
C PRO A 81 -4.95 14.62 7.62
N TYR A 82 -4.24 13.53 7.89
CA TYR A 82 -4.48 12.21 7.30
C TYR A 82 -5.12 11.26 8.30
N VAL A 83 -5.96 10.37 7.80
CA VAL A 83 -6.50 9.24 8.56
C VAL A 83 -5.34 8.32 8.95
N SER A 84 -5.36 7.81 10.19
CA SER A 84 -4.32 6.91 10.68
C SER A 84 -4.32 5.57 9.94
N ASP A 85 -3.16 4.93 9.91
CA ASP A 85 -3.04 3.59 9.34
C ASP A 85 -3.86 2.57 10.14
N SER A 86 -3.97 2.74 11.46
CA SER A 86 -4.85 1.94 12.32
C SER A 86 -6.29 1.96 11.82
N GLU A 87 -6.86 3.14 11.54
CA GLU A 87 -8.22 3.29 11.02
C GLU A 87 -8.37 2.70 9.60
N ALA A 88 -7.33 2.89 8.78
CA ALA A 88 -7.28 2.30 7.44
C ALA A 88 -7.29 0.76 7.51
N TYR A 89 -6.50 0.17 8.41
CA TYR A 89 -6.46 -1.28 8.67
C TYR A 89 -7.78 -1.78 9.24
N GLN A 90 -8.38 -1.07 10.18
CA GLN A 90 -9.69 -1.44 10.73
C GLN A 90 -10.78 -1.47 9.65
N SER A 91 -10.71 -0.58 8.66
CA SER A 91 -11.60 -0.62 7.51
C SER A 91 -11.46 -1.93 6.70
N VAL A 92 -10.26 -2.46 6.58
CA VAL A 92 -10.00 -3.75 5.93
C VAL A 92 -10.51 -4.91 6.78
N VAL A 93 -10.25 -4.88 8.09
CA VAL A 93 -10.76 -5.89 9.05
C VAL A 93 -12.28 -5.98 8.96
N ASP A 94 -12.99 -4.86 8.98
CA ASP A 94 -14.45 -4.82 8.86
C ASP A 94 -14.96 -5.43 7.54
N LEU A 95 -14.23 -5.24 6.44
CA LEU A 95 -14.58 -5.82 5.14
C LEU A 95 -14.38 -7.34 5.13
N LEU A 96 -13.33 -7.83 5.77
CA LEU A 96 -13.06 -9.25 5.93
C LEU A 96 -14.13 -9.92 6.82
N ASP A 97 -14.46 -9.31 7.95
CA ASP A 97 -15.46 -9.80 8.89
C ASP A 97 -16.86 -9.89 8.29
N LYS A 98 -17.25 -8.93 7.44
CA LYS A 98 -18.55 -8.99 6.73
C LYS A 98 -18.72 -10.22 5.86
N GLN A 99 -17.63 -10.83 5.45
CA GLN A 99 -17.63 -12.01 4.59
C GLN A 99 -17.03 -13.24 5.27
N LYS A 100 -16.89 -13.23 6.60
CA LYS A 100 -16.28 -14.35 7.35
C LYS A 100 -16.97 -15.69 7.10
N ASP A 101 -18.30 -15.68 6.94
CA ASP A 101 -19.10 -16.88 6.70
C ASP A 101 -19.26 -17.23 5.20
N SER A 102 -18.75 -16.39 4.29
CA SER A 102 -18.75 -16.67 2.84
C SER A 102 -17.54 -17.52 2.44
N ASN A 103 -17.73 -18.41 1.50
CA ASN A 103 -16.65 -19.17 0.86
C ASN A 103 -16.01 -18.39 -0.32
N ASP A 104 -16.46 -17.17 -0.58
CA ASP A 104 -15.95 -16.38 -1.68
C ASP A 104 -14.54 -15.86 -1.38
N SER A 105 -13.67 -15.98 -2.37
CA SER A 105 -12.34 -15.37 -2.30
C SER A 105 -12.42 -13.85 -2.46
N GLN A 106 -11.58 -13.13 -1.73
CA GLN A 106 -11.50 -11.67 -1.76
C GLN A 106 -10.15 -11.20 -2.25
N PHE A 107 -10.15 -10.10 -2.98
CA PHE A 107 -8.96 -9.32 -3.30
C PHE A 107 -9.15 -7.89 -2.79
N LEU A 108 -8.37 -7.52 -1.80
CA LEU A 108 -8.41 -6.21 -1.17
C LEU A 108 -7.13 -5.45 -1.47
N GLN A 109 -7.27 -4.20 -1.86
CA GLN A 109 -6.14 -3.28 -2.00
C GLN A 109 -6.37 -2.08 -1.09
N LEU A 110 -5.45 -1.85 -0.19
CA LEU A 110 -5.40 -0.67 0.66
C LEU A 110 -4.28 0.26 0.19
N VAL A 111 -4.56 1.55 0.12
CA VAL A 111 -3.57 2.61 -0.06
C VAL A 111 -3.74 3.59 1.08
N THR A 112 -2.82 3.60 2.03
CA THR A 112 -2.87 4.46 3.22
C THR A 112 -2.42 5.89 2.93
N MET A 113 -2.57 6.78 3.90
CA MET A 113 -2.23 8.20 3.73
C MET A 113 -1.45 8.80 4.90
N GLN A 114 -1.32 8.09 6.03
CA GLN A 114 -0.74 8.63 7.26
C GLN A 114 0.60 9.33 7.05
N ASN A 115 1.47 8.76 6.23
CA ASN A 115 2.81 9.26 5.98
C ASN A 115 2.95 10.06 4.68
N HIS A 116 1.83 10.53 4.11
CA HIS A 116 1.86 11.33 2.90
C HIS A 116 2.26 12.79 3.19
N MET A 117 3.02 13.39 2.29
CA MET A 117 3.35 14.83 2.36
C MET A 117 2.10 15.72 2.16
N PRO A 118 2.09 16.99 2.57
CA PRO A 118 3.17 17.72 3.25
C PRO A 118 3.31 17.32 4.72
N TYR A 119 4.51 17.46 5.25
CA TYR A 119 4.80 17.22 6.67
C TYR A 119 4.69 18.53 7.45
N GLY A 120 4.23 18.44 8.70
CA GLY A 120 4.02 19.55 9.59
C GLY A 120 4.19 19.16 11.06
N ASP A 121 3.90 20.06 11.98
CA ASP A 121 3.85 19.77 13.41
C ASP A 121 2.57 18.97 13.75
N PHE A 122 2.56 17.72 13.35
CA PHE A 122 1.37 16.87 13.44
C PHE A 122 1.26 16.15 14.77
N TYR A 123 2.37 15.66 15.30
CA TYR A 123 2.38 14.68 16.38
C TYR A 123 2.82 15.31 17.70
N ASP A 124 2.03 15.14 18.73
CA ASP A 124 2.38 15.54 20.09
C ASP A 124 3.48 14.63 20.64
N ASN A 125 4.37 15.19 21.46
CA ASN A 125 5.45 14.46 22.13
C ASN A 125 6.30 13.62 21.15
N ASN A 126 6.70 14.21 20.02
CA ASN A 126 7.57 13.56 19.06
C ASN A 126 8.99 13.41 19.63
N GLU A 127 9.35 12.19 20.01
CA GLU A 127 10.67 11.84 20.56
C GLU A 127 11.81 11.87 19.55
N PHE A 128 11.51 12.04 18.27
CA PHE A 128 12.50 12.10 17.18
C PHE A 128 12.94 13.53 16.86
N VAL A 129 12.33 14.53 17.50
CA VAL A 129 12.76 15.93 17.36
C VAL A 129 14.20 16.07 17.88
N ASP A 130 15.04 16.74 17.09
CA ASP A 130 16.47 16.92 17.37
C ASP A 130 17.28 15.61 17.43
N ALA A 131 16.74 14.49 16.94
CA ALA A 131 17.53 13.30 16.72
C ALA A 131 18.71 13.65 15.80
N ASP A 132 19.89 13.07 16.10
CA ASP A 132 21.09 13.32 15.31
C ASP A 132 20.93 12.75 13.90
N ILE A 133 20.53 13.62 13.00
CA ILE A 133 20.29 13.29 11.60
C ILE A 133 21.49 13.71 10.80
N SER A 134 21.79 13.03 9.73
CA SER A 134 22.93 13.21 8.84
C SER A 134 23.31 14.66 8.58
N GLU A 135 24.60 14.96 8.62
CA GLU A 135 25.14 16.28 8.29
C GLU A 135 24.69 16.72 6.89
N GLY A 136 24.53 18.03 6.70
CA GLY A 136 24.27 18.64 5.40
C GLY A 136 22.80 18.81 5.02
N LEU A 137 21.87 18.45 5.89
CA LEU A 137 20.44 18.70 5.70
C LEU A 137 20.06 20.10 6.18
N SER A 138 19.11 20.73 5.48
CA SER A 138 18.50 21.98 5.92
C SER A 138 17.60 21.76 7.14
N GLU A 139 17.33 22.80 7.92
CA GLU A 139 16.40 22.71 9.06
C GLU A 139 14.99 22.27 8.64
N SER A 140 14.55 22.66 7.45
CA SER A 140 13.25 22.21 6.91
C SER A 140 13.24 20.71 6.59
N GLU A 141 14.35 20.17 6.07
CA GLU A 141 14.47 18.72 5.82
C GLU A 141 14.50 17.97 7.13
N LYS A 142 15.26 18.39 8.12
CA LYS A 142 15.30 17.78 9.45
C LYS A 142 13.90 17.74 10.07
N TYR A 143 13.20 18.86 10.08
CA TYR A 143 11.84 18.95 10.62
C TYR A 143 10.87 17.98 9.93
N ASN A 144 10.94 17.86 8.61
CA ASN A 144 10.10 16.92 7.86
C ASN A 144 10.48 15.47 8.17
N ILE A 145 11.77 15.18 8.34
CA ILE A 145 12.26 13.86 8.74
C ILE A 145 11.73 13.48 10.12
N ASP A 146 11.79 14.39 11.10
CA ASP A 146 11.29 14.14 12.45
C ASP A 146 9.82 13.74 12.44
N THR A 147 8.99 14.49 11.71
CA THR A 147 7.56 14.19 11.56
C THR A 147 7.35 12.85 10.84
N TYR A 148 8.07 12.63 9.74
CA TYR A 148 7.96 11.37 8.98
C TYR A 148 8.40 10.17 9.81
N THR A 149 9.50 10.28 10.55
CA THR A 149 10.01 9.22 11.43
C THR A 149 8.99 8.82 12.50
N LYS A 150 8.33 9.82 13.13
CA LYS A 150 7.25 9.55 14.08
C LYS A 150 6.08 8.85 13.41
N GLY A 151 5.70 9.28 12.21
CA GLY A 151 4.63 8.64 11.43
C GLY A 151 4.95 7.19 11.08
N ILE A 152 6.19 6.89 10.65
CA ILE A 152 6.64 5.51 10.38
C ILE A 152 6.68 4.67 11.65
N ASN A 153 7.09 5.24 12.79
CA ASN A 153 7.06 4.52 14.07
C ASN A 153 5.62 4.11 14.44
N TRP A 154 4.64 4.96 14.22
CA TRP A 154 3.23 4.60 14.36
C TRP A 154 2.81 3.50 13.39
N THR A 155 3.13 3.66 12.11
CA THR A 155 2.80 2.67 11.06
C THR A 155 3.35 1.29 11.38
N ASP A 156 4.59 1.19 11.91
CA ASP A 156 5.20 -0.08 12.30
C ASP A 156 4.38 -0.80 13.38
N GLN A 157 4.02 -0.08 14.44
CA GLN A 157 3.21 -0.62 15.54
C GLN A 157 1.81 -1.02 15.06
N GLU A 158 1.14 -0.15 14.30
CA GLU A 158 -0.20 -0.38 13.77
C GLU A 158 -0.22 -1.54 12.76
N THR A 159 0.85 -1.71 11.97
CA THR A 159 1.00 -2.84 11.05
C THR A 159 1.16 -4.15 11.81
N ALA A 160 1.97 -4.17 12.88
CA ALA A 160 2.12 -5.34 13.73
C ALA A 160 0.78 -5.76 14.36
N ASP A 161 0.02 -4.80 14.88
CA ASP A 161 -1.30 -5.05 15.46
C ASP A 161 -2.31 -5.54 14.41
N PHE A 162 -2.27 -4.98 13.21
CA PHE A 162 -3.09 -5.43 12.09
C PHE A 162 -2.79 -6.88 11.70
N LEU A 163 -1.51 -7.23 11.53
CA LEU A 163 -1.12 -8.60 11.21
C LEU A 163 -1.52 -9.59 12.32
N ASN A 164 -1.40 -9.18 13.60
CA ASN A 164 -1.87 -9.98 14.72
C ASN A 164 -3.40 -10.20 14.66
N GLN A 165 -4.20 -9.19 14.29
CA GLN A 165 -5.64 -9.35 14.10
C GLN A 165 -5.96 -10.30 12.95
N LEU A 166 -5.26 -10.17 11.82
CA LEU A 166 -5.43 -11.09 10.68
C LEU A 166 -5.04 -12.54 11.03
N ASP A 167 -4.07 -12.72 11.92
CA ASP A 167 -3.64 -14.05 12.34
C ASP A 167 -4.70 -14.80 13.19
N GLN A 168 -5.60 -14.05 13.84
CA GLN A 168 -6.71 -14.62 14.60
C GLN A 168 -7.93 -14.96 13.73
N MET A 169 -7.91 -14.67 12.43
CA MET A 169 -9.04 -14.98 11.55
C MET A 169 -9.00 -16.43 11.06
N ASP A 170 -10.17 -17.07 11.03
CA ASP A 170 -10.33 -18.47 10.59
C ASP A 170 -10.25 -18.66 9.06
N LYS A 171 -9.86 -17.63 8.32
CA LYS A 171 -9.70 -17.67 6.86
C LYS A 171 -8.24 -17.52 6.46
N PRO A 172 -7.78 -18.25 5.43
CA PRO A 172 -6.43 -18.07 4.92
C PRO A 172 -6.29 -16.67 4.28
N ILE A 173 -5.32 -15.91 4.76
CA ILE A 173 -5.03 -14.55 4.32
C ILE A 173 -3.56 -14.45 3.93
N THR A 174 -3.29 -13.88 2.77
CA THR A 174 -1.94 -13.50 2.36
C THR A 174 -1.90 -12.00 2.13
N VAL A 175 -0.91 -11.35 2.72
CA VAL A 175 -0.66 -9.91 2.64
C VAL A 175 0.61 -9.67 1.82
N ILE A 176 0.54 -8.73 0.90
CA ILE A 176 1.70 -8.10 0.29
C ILE A 176 1.73 -6.68 0.82
N PHE A 177 2.76 -6.35 1.56
CA PHE A 177 3.00 -5.01 2.08
C PHE A 177 4.18 -4.39 1.35
N TYR A 178 4.09 -3.12 0.97
CA TYR A 178 5.17 -2.42 0.29
C TYR A 178 5.02 -0.90 0.42
N GLY A 179 6.16 -0.20 0.45
CA GLY A 179 6.18 1.23 0.21
C GLY A 179 6.03 1.52 -1.28
N ASP A 180 5.23 2.51 -1.65
CA ASP A 180 5.00 2.87 -3.05
C ASP A 180 6.12 3.75 -3.62
N HIS A 181 6.74 4.59 -2.79
CA HIS A 181 7.90 5.42 -3.11
C HIS A 181 8.53 6.00 -1.83
N LEU A 182 9.75 6.52 -1.92
CA LEU A 182 10.36 7.29 -0.85
C LEU A 182 9.61 8.61 -0.61
N PRO A 183 9.65 9.16 0.61
CA PRO A 183 9.04 10.46 0.91
C PRO A 183 9.75 11.59 0.18
N GLY A 184 8.99 12.59 -0.27
CA GLY A 184 9.52 13.78 -0.94
C GLY A 184 10.11 14.80 0.04
N ILE A 185 11.03 14.38 0.89
CA ILE A 185 11.63 15.18 1.96
C ILE A 185 12.95 15.82 1.52
N TYR A 186 13.73 15.09 0.74
CA TYR A 186 15.12 15.40 0.45
C TYR A 186 15.23 16.35 -0.76
N ALA A 187 15.21 17.67 -0.51
CA ALA A 187 15.49 18.66 -1.56
C ALA A 187 16.94 18.61 -2.05
N THR A 188 17.84 18.06 -1.23
CA THR A 188 19.25 17.85 -1.56
C THR A 188 19.52 16.56 -2.33
N ALA A 189 18.56 15.66 -2.44
CA ALA A 189 18.69 14.45 -3.25
C ALA A 189 18.75 14.81 -4.73
N ASP A 190 19.88 14.47 -5.36
CA ASP A 190 20.15 14.76 -6.77
C ASP A 190 20.45 13.44 -7.49
N GLU A 191 19.57 13.06 -8.42
CA GLU A 191 19.73 11.86 -9.24
C GLU A 191 21.02 11.84 -10.06
N ASN A 192 21.59 13.01 -10.35
CA ASN A 192 22.86 13.07 -11.08
C ASN A 192 24.07 12.72 -10.20
N LYS A 193 23.94 12.86 -8.89
CA LYS A 193 24.99 12.59 -7.90
C LYS A 193 24.77 11.29 -7.15
N ASN A 194 23.53 10.85 -7.02
CA ASN A 194 23.14 9.66 -6.28
C ASN A 194 22.85 8.50 -7.23
N ASN A 195 22.92 7.28 -6.70
CA ASN A 195 22.49 6.12 -7.44
C ASN A 195 20.96 6.17 -7.62
N LYS A 196 20.52 6.24 -8.87
CA LYS A 196 19.09 6.31 -9.22
C LYS A 196 18.27 5.16 -8.64
N THR A 197 18.84 3.96 -8.58
CA THR A 197 18.16 2.79 -8.00
C THR A 197 17.83 3.01 -6.53
N VAL A 198 18.82 3.46 -5.74
CA VAL A 198 18.63 3.72 -4.29
C VAL A 198 17.51 4.73 -4.02
N LEU A 199 17.36 5.74 -4.87
CA LEU A 199 16.30 6.75 -4.73
C LEU A 199 14.89 6.22 -5.04
N HIS A 200 14.78 4.98 -5.50
CA HIS A 200 13.50 4.34 -5.86
C HIS A 200 13.29 3.01 -5.12
N GLU A 201 14.16 2.68 -4.16
CA GLU A 201 14.03 1.49 -3.34
C GLU A 201 13.08 1.73 -2.17
N THR A 202 12.21 0.76 -1.93
CA THR A 202 11.32 0.71 -0.77
C THR A 202 11.24 -0.72 -0.26
N ASP A 203 10.96 -0.89 1.02
CA ASP A 203 10.82 -2.21 1.62
C ASP A 203 9.49 -2.86 1.23
N TYR A 204 9.49 -4.20 1.18
CA TYR A 204 8.31 -5.00 1.02
C TYR A 204 8.42 -6.33 1.77
N PHE A 205 7.27 -6.92 2.07
CA PHE A 205 7.20 -8.30 2.55
C PHE A 205 5.93 -9.00 2.03
N ILE A 206 5.99 -10.34 2.01
CA ILE A 206 4.83 -11.21 1.79
C ILE A 206 4.65 -12.08 3.02
N TRP A 207 3.46 -12.05 3.59
CA TRP A 207 3.12 -12.74 4.82
C TRP A 207 1.78 -13.48 4.67
N SER A 208 1.65 -14.62 5.34
CA SER A 208 0.40 -15.37 5.43
C SER A 208 0.09 -15.73 6.87
N ASN A 209 -1.19 -15.61 7.24
CA ASN A 209 -1.66 -15.94 8.59
C ASN A 209 -1.58 -17.44 8.90
N SER A 210 -1.76 -17.80 10.17
CA SER A 210 -1.67 -19.17 10.70
C SER A 210 -2.66 -20.14 10.07
N THR A 211 -3.80 -19.65 9.59
CA THR A 211 -4.81 -20.46 8.89
C THR A 211 -4.40 -20.81 7.46
N SER A 212 -3.50 -20.07 6.87
CA SER A 212 -3.02 -20.29 5.50
C SER A 212 -2.06 -21.47 5.42
N VAL A 213 -2.16 -22.28 4.36
CA VAL A 213 -1.19 -23.35 4.05
C VAL A 213 0.21 -22.79 3.74
N SER A 214 0.31 -21.52 3.41
CA SER A 214 1.57 -20.80 3.17
C SER A 214 2.12 -20.09 4.41
N HIS A 215 1.53 -20.33 5.59
CA HIS A 215 2.07 -19.76 6.83
C HIS A 215 3.53 -20.16 7.03
N GLY A 216 4.38 -19.16 7.29
CA GLY A 216 5.83 -19.37 7.44
C GLY A 216 6.59 -19.72 6.16
N ALA A 217 5.93 -19.78 5.01
CA ALA A 217 6.62 -19.96 3.73
C ALA A 217 7.59 -18.81 3.47
N LYS A 218 8.78 -19.16 2.98
CA LYS A 218 9.81 -18.18 2.59
C LYS A 218 10.22 -18.47 1.15
N VAL A 219 10.19 -17.43 0.33
CA VAL A 219 10.75 -17.49 -1.02
C VAL A 219 12.27 -17.27 -0.91
N ASP A 220 13.04 -17.84 -1.83
CA ASP A 220 14.51 -17.75 -1.81
C ASP A 220 14.97 -16.28 -1.82
N PRO A 221 15.68 -15.82 -0.78
CA PRO A 221 16.18 -14.45 -0.69
C PRO A 221 17.07 -14.05 -1.87
N SER A 222 17.76 -14.99 -2.51
CA SER A 222 18.61 -14.69 -3.67
C SER A 222 17.82 -14.17 -4.87
N THR A 223 16.52 -14.49 -4.95
CA THR A 223 15.62 -14.05 -6.03
C THR A 223 14.67 -12.93 -5.61
N THR A 224 14.56 -12.65 -4.30
CA THR A 224 13.56 -11.72 -3.75
C THR A 224 14.16 -10.52 -3.02
N ALA A 225 15.48 -10.50 -2.76
CA ALA A 225 16.12 -9.38 -2.07
C ALA A 225 15.94 -8.06 -2.83
N TYR A 226 15.92 -8.11 -4.16
CA TYR A 226 15.60 -6.97 -5.02
C TYR A 226 14.58 -7.40 -6.07
N THR A 227 13.46 -6.69 -6.12
CA THR A 227 12.40 -6.94 -7.10
C THR A 227 11.75 -5.63 -7.53
N SER A 228 10.92 -5.65 -8.53
CA SER A 228 10.08 -4.51 -8.87
C SER A 228 8.60 -4.85 -8.68
N SER A 229 7.77 -3.84 -8.48
CA SER A 229 6.36 -3.98 -8.11
C SER A 229 5.54 -4.83 -9.09
N ASN A 230 5.95 -4.94 -10.36
CA ASN A 230 5.30 -5.82 -11.33
C ASN A 230 5.53 -7.32 -11.06
N TYR A 231 6.50 -7.69 -10.22
CA TYR A 231 6.74 -9.07 -9.79
C TYR A 231 6.01 -9.45 -8.48
N PHE A 232 5.36 -8.52 -7.80
CA PHE A 232 4.67 -8.83 -6.53
C PHE A 232 3.61 -9.93 -6.68
N MET A 233 2.85 -9.94 -7.77
CA MET A 233 1.85 -10.99 -7.98
C MET A 233 2.46 -12.36 -8.30
N PRO A 234 3.47 -12.51 -9.17
CA PRO A 234 4.23 -13.74 -9.29
C PRO A 234 4.83 -14.23 -7.96
N LEU A 235 5.49 -13.37 -7.20
CA LEU A 235 6.07 -13.71 -5.89
C LEU A 235 5.02 -14.16 -4.88
N ALA A 236 3.87 -13.49 -4.83
CA ALA A 236 2.77 -13.90 -3.98
C ALA A 236 2.19 -15.27 -4.40
N ALA A 237 2.10 -15.51 -5.70
CA ALA A 237 1.66 -16.81 -6.22
C ALA A 237 2.64 -17.94 -5.88
N GLU A 238 3.94 -17.68 -5.98
CA GLU A 238 4.99 -18.60 -5.56
C GLU A 238 4.91 -18.85 -4.05
N HIS A 239 4.82 -17.81 -3.22
CA HIS A 239 4.64 -17.92 -1.78
C HIS A 239 3.42 -18.77 -1.40
N MET A 240 2.31 -18.62 -2.10
CA MET A 240 1.08 -19.37 -1.88
C MET A 240 1.08 -20.77 -2.54
N ASN A 241 2.13 -21.14 -3.28
CA ASN A 241 2.17 -22.31 -4.17
C ASN A 241 0.92 -22.37 -5.08
N ALA A 242 0.50 -21.22 -5.59
CA ALA A 242 -0.70 -21.06 -6.39
C ALA A 242 -0.41 -21.26 -7.88
N LYS A 243 -1.31 -21.95 -8.57
CA LYS A 243 -1.23 -22.03 -10.04
C LYS A 243 -1.60 -20.69 -10.65
N VAL A 244 -0.73 -20.19 -11.48
CA VAL A 244 -0.88 -18.91 -12.20
C VAL A 244 -0.93 -19.10 -13.70
N SER A 245 -1.28 -18.05 -14.43
CA SER A 245 -1.21 -18.06 -15.89
C SER A 245 0.25 -18.09 -16.38
N PRO A 246 0.51 -18.54 -17.62
CA PRO A 246 1.86 -18.49 -18.20
C PRO A 246 2.48 -17.07 -18.25
N TYR A 247 1.66 -16.03 -18.12
CA TYR A 247 2.14 -14.65 -18.04
C TYR A 247 2.73 -14.29 -16.68
N LEU A 248 2.30 -14.98 -15.61
CA LEU A 248 2.75 -14.75 -14.23
C LEU A 248 3.75 -15.81 -13.76
N ALA A 249 4.04 -16.81 -14.57
CA ALA A 249 4.97 -17.90 -14.27
C ALA A 249 6.43 -17.52 -14.51
#